data_39fda390de66f96b0a874e21941d7773
#
_entry.id   39fda390de66f96b0a874e21941d7773
#
_cell.length_a   1.000
_cell.length_b   1.000
_cell.length_c   1.000
_cell.angle_alpha   90.00
_cell.angle_beta   90.00
_cell.angle_gamma   90.00
#
_symmetry.space_group_name_H-M   'P 1'
#
loop_
_entity.id
_entity.type
_entity.pdbx_description
1 polymer ?
#
loop_
_entity_poly.entity_id
_entity_poly.type
_entity_poly.pdbx_seq_one_letter_code
_entity_poly.pdbx_strand_id
1 'polypeptide(L)'
;MADQAGKNSAMPWYAEGLEHIWLPYAQMKTVPPPLAVVRTQGTRITLADGRELIDGIASWWTACHGYNHPHIGQAVEAQLASMPHVMFGGLAHEQAFVLARRLAKLLPGDLTRVYFSDSGSVAVEVALKMATQYWINHGIRGKNRFVAFKGGYHGDTTGAMAVSDPDAGMHAAFAGVLPRHHIADLPDDDSALDHLLTQRGDTVAAMIVEPLVQGAGGMTFHNVRTLRRLRALADRYDVLLIFDEIFTGFGRTGTMFACEQAGVAPDIITLSKALTGGALPLAATIATPRIFDAFWSDDPTKALMHGPTYMANALGCAAANASLDLFEREPRLRQVADITIALERGLAPCRDFSNVKDVRVKGAIGVVELDRIDDLDSLRTQFIEQGVFIRPIGNVIYLTPAFTISSDELKTLTDAIVKTVRKMKQ
;
A
#
# COMPACT_ATOMS: atom_id res chain seq x y z
N MET A 1 -16.01 -27.55 -0.61
CA MET A 1 -14.57 -27.57 -0.27
C MET A 1 -13.84 -28.84 -0.74
N ALA A 2 -14.37 -30.03 -0.54
CA ALA A 2 -13.70 -31.26 -1.01
C ALA A 2 -13.49 -31.34 -2.54
N ASP A 3 -14.40 -30.79 -3.36
CA ASP A 3 -14.31 -30.82 -4.82
C ASP A 3 -13.29 -29.80 -5.39
N GLN A 4 -12.98 -28.72 -4.68
CA GLN A 4 -11.93 -27.76 -5.07
C GLN A 4 -10.52 -28.30 -4.79
N ALA A 5 -10.33 -28.97 -3.65
CA ALA A 5 -9.06 -29.63 -3.32
C ALA A 5 -8.73 -30.72 -4.34
N GLY A 6 -9.75 -31.47 -4.82
CA GLY A 6 -9.57 -32.52 -5.83
C GLY A 6 -9.12 -32.03 -7.21
N LYS A 7 -9.56 -30.85 -7.66
CA LYS A 7 -9.17 -30.28 -8.96
C LYS A 7 -7.78 -29.64 -8.95
N ASN A 8 -7.39 -29.01 -7.83
CA ASN A 8 -6.04 -28.48 -7.66
C ASN A 8 -5.00 -29.60 -7.48
N SER A 9 -5.37 -30.72 -6.86
CA SER A 9 -4.47 -31.88 -6.65
C SER A 9 -4.08 -32.60 -7.98
N ALA A 10 -4.74 -32.28 -9.10
CA ALA A 10 -4.34 -32.79 -10.43
C ALA A 10 -3.02 -32.16 -10.96
N MET A 11 -2.50 -31.10 -10.28
CA MET A 11 -1.21 -30.47 -10.63
C MET A 11 -0.11 -30.96 -9.67
N PRO A 12 0.88 -31.73 -10.14
CA PRO A 12 1.94 -32.27 -9.27
C PRO A 12 2.66 -31.17 -8.45
N TRP A 13 3.04 -30.06 -9.08
CA TRP A 13 3.72 -28.93 -8.44
C TRP A 13 2.92 -28.35 -7.26
N TYR A 14 1.59 -28.37 -7.34
CA TYR A 14 0.74 -27.82 -6.28
C TYR A 14 0.68 -28.77 -5.09
N ALA A 15 0.40 -30.04 -5.32
CA ALA A 15 0.31 -31.04 -4.25
C ALA A 15 1.65 -31.20 -3.53
N GLU A 16 2.75 -31.33 -4.28
CA GLU A 16 4.10 -31.49 -3.73
C GLU A 16 4.58 -30.23 -3.00
N GLY A 17 4.26 -29.02 -3.52
CA GLY A 17 4.70 -27.75 -2.93
C GLY A 17 3.91 -27.33 -1.70
N LEU A 18 2.64 -27.76 -1.58
CA LEU A 18 1.74 -27.28 -0.51
C LEU A 18 2.25 -27.63 0.89
N GLU A 19 2.92 -28.74 1.06
CA GLU A 19 3.49 -29.19 2.34
C GLU A 19 4.71 -28.35 2.78
N HIS A 20 5.32 -27.61 1.84
CA HIS A 20 6.55 -26.85 2.07
C HIS A 20 6.35 -25.33 2.10
N ILE A 21 5.11 -24.83 1.86
CA ILE A 21 4.82 -23.40 1.80
C ILE A 21 4.19 -22.89 3.09
N TRP A 22 4.59 -21.71 3.54
CA TRP A 22 3.94 -20.98 4.63
C TRP A 22 3.19 -19.79 4.03
N LEU A 23 1.85 -19.82 4.11
CA LEU A 23 0.99 -18.78 3.54
C LEU A 23 0.97 -17.51 4.41
N PRO A 24 0.91 -16.31 3.78
CA PRO A 24 0.84 -15.05 4.52
C PRO A 24 -0.49 -14.91 5.27
N TYR A 25 -0.45 -14.38 6.48
CA TYR A 25 -1.63 -14.08 7.33
C TYR A 25 -2.59 -15.28 7.47
N ALA A 26 -2.06 -16.47 7.63
CA ALA A 26 -2.85 -17.70 7.64
C ALA A 26 -2.50 -18.59 8.83
N GLN A 27 -3.54 -19.14 9.47
CA GLN A 27 -3.37 -20.28 10.36
C GLN A 27 -3.30 -21.54 9.48
N MET A 28 -2.10 -22.09 9.31
CA MET A 28 -1.84 -23.17 8.34
C MET A 28 -2.68 -24.43 8.55
N LYS A 29 -3.12 -24.70 9.79
CA LYS A 29 -3.95 -25.88 10.10
C LYS A 29 -5.38 -25.76 9.59
N THR A 30 -5.93 -24.53 9.54
CA THR A 30 -7.36 -24.29 9.28
C THR A 30 -7.63 -23.49 8.01
N VAL A 31 -6.60 -22.84 7.46
CA VAL A 31 -6.77 -22.05 6.22
C VAL A 31 -7.15 -22.97 5.05
N PRO A 32 -8.14 -22.60 4.23
CA PRO A 32 -8.40 -23.33 3.00
C PRO A 32 -7.18 -23.33 2.07
N PRO A 33 -6.94 -24.42 1.33
CA PRO A 33 -5.87 -24.47 0.35
C PRO A 33 -5.97 -23.29 -0.65
N PRO A 34 -4.85 -22.65 -1.03
CA PRO A 34 -4.88 -21.51 -1.95
C PRO A 34 -5.34 -21.95 -3.36
N LEU A 35 -5.86 -21.00 -4.13
CA LEU A 35 -6.24 -21.27 -5.51
C LEU A 35 -4.99 -21.46 -6.39
N ALA A 36 -4.93 -22.51 -7.19
CA ALA A 36 -3.85 -22.73 -8.14
C ALA A 36 -4.02 -21.78 -9.34
N VAL A 37 -3.18 -20.76 -9.45
CA VAL A 37 -3.17 -19.81 -10.56
C VAL A 37 -2.17 -20.23 -11.61
N VAL A 38 -2.56 -20.24 -12.87
CA VAL A 38 -1.70 -20.61 -14.00
C VAL A 38 -1.39 -19.45 -14.94
N ARG A 39 -2.25 -18.41 -14.94
CA ARG A 39 -2.08 -17.24 -15.81
C ARG A 39 -2.79 -16.03 -15.22
N THR A 40 -2.30 -14.84 -15.54
CA THR A 40 -3.01 -13.57 -15.35
C THR A 40 -2.97 -12.77 -16.65
N GLN A 41 -4.01 -11.96 -16.91
CA GLN A 41 -4.03 -11.04 -18.04
C GLN A 41 -5.05 -9.92 -17.81
N GLY A 42 -4.65 -8.67 -18.01
CA GLY A 42 -5.54 -7.52 -17.79
C GLY A 42 -6.08 -7.49 -16.37
N THR A 43 -7.38 -7.69 -16.20
CA THR A 43 -8.07 -7.73 -14.90
C THR A 43 -8.36 -9.15 -14.40
N ARG A 44 -7.86 -10.18 -15.09
CA ARG A 44 -8.28 -11.57 -14.89
C ARG A 44 -7.18 -12.45 -14.35
N ILE A 45 -7.60 -13.39 -13.51
CA ILE A 45 -6.80 -14.50 -12.96
C ILE A 45 -7.37 -15.80 -13.51
N THR A 46 -6.54 -16.60 -14.20
CA THR A 46 -6.94 -17.93 -14.70
C THR A 46 -6.44 -19.02 -13.75
N LEU A 47 -7.38 -19.83 -13.27
CA LEU A 47 -7.09 -20.94 -12.36
C LEU A 47 -6.71 -22.20 -13.15
N ALA A 48 -6.06 -23.13 -12.46
CA ALA A 48 -5.65 -24.43 -13.03
C ALA A 48 -6.83 -25.29 -13.49
N ASP A 49 -8.02 -25.09 -12.96
CA ASP A 49 -9.26 -25.76 -13.36
C ASP A 49 -9.98 -25.10 -14.55
N GLY A 50 -9.36 -24.08 -15.14
CA GLY A 50 -9.85 -23.34 -16.30
C GLY A 50 -10.82 -22.21 -15.98
N ARG A 51 -11.22 -21.99 -14.72
CA ARG A 51 -12.02 -20.82 -14.34
C ARG A 51 -11.22 -19.54 -14.48
N GLU A 52 -11.90 -18.48 -14.90
CA GLU A 52 -11.37 -17.12 -14.88
C GLU A 52 -12.09 -16.30 -13.81
N LEU A 53 -11.33 -15.56 -13.02
CA LEU A 53 -11.84 -14.66 -11.99
C LEU A 53 -11.48 -13.23 -12.34
N ILE A 54 -12.43 -12.29 -12.21
CA ILE A 54 -12.16 -10.86 -12.26
C ILE A 54 -11.52 -10.46 -10.92
N ASP A 55 -10.31 -9.90 -10.97
CA ASP A 55 -9.61 -9.46 -9.76
C ASP A 55 -10.13 -8.09 -9.28
N GLY A 56 -10.89 -8.10 -8.20
CA GLY A 56 -11.43 -6.91 -7.57
C GLY A 56 -10.44 -6.13 -6.69
N ILE A 57 -9.22 -6.65 -6.48
CA ILE A 57 -8.24 -6.05 -5.55
C ILE A 57 -6.86 -5.79 -6.18
N ALA A 58 -6.69 -6.04 -7.48
CA ALA A 58 -5.46 -5.81 -8.23
C ALA A 58 -4.21 -6.35 -7.52
N SER A 59 -4.24 -7.62 -7.07
CA SER A 59 -3.16 -8.27 -6.30
C SER A 59 -2.64 -7.40 -5.16
N TRP A 60 -3.51 -7.10 -4.21
CA TRP A 60 -3.21 -6.19 -3.11
C TRP A 60 -2.68 -4.83 -3.60
N TRP A 61 -3.46 -4.23 -4.54
CA TRP A 61 -3.32 -2.83 -4.95
C TRP A 61 -2.10 -2.53 -5.84
N THR A 62 -1.45 -3.56 -6.37
CA THR A 62 -0.21 -3.40 -7.15
C THR A 62 -0.46 -3.25 -8.65
N ALA A 63 -1.34 -4.07 -9.24
CA ALA A 63 -1.56 -4.17 -10.69
C ALA A 63 -2.47 -3.06 -11.23
N CYS A 64 -2.08 -1.79 -11.03
CA CYS A 64 -2.90 -0.62 -11.39
C CYS A 64 -3.14 -0.51 -12.91
N HIS A 65 -2.23 -1.00 -13.75
CA HIS A 65 -2.35 -1.04 -15.21
C HIS A 65 -2.94 -2.35 -15.74
N GLY A 66 -3.41 -3.23 -14.86
CA GLY A 66 -3.74 -4.61 -15.18
C GLY A 66 -2.50 -5.51 -15.28
N TYR A 67 -2.74 -6.81 -15.26
CA TYR A 67 -1.69 -7.81 -15.34
C TYR A 67 -1.06 -7.88 -16.73
N ASN A 68 0.22 -8.15 -16.79
CA ASN A 68 0.98 -8.41 -18.02
C ASN A 68 0.83 -7.30 -19.07
N HIS A 69 0.89 -6.02 -18.64
CA HIS A 69 0.85 -4.91 -19.59
C HIS A 69 2.07 -4.99 -20.51
N PRO A 70 1.88 -5.02 -21.87
CA PRO A 70 2.98 -5.28 -22.82
C PRO A 70 4.15 -4.31 -22.68
N HIS A 71 3.88 -3.02 -22.43
CA HIS A 71 4.92 -2.01 -22.29
C HIS A 71 5.84 -2.28 -21.08
N ILE A 72 5.27 -2.71 -19.95
CA ILE A 72 6.05 -3.08 -18.76
C ILE A 72 6.85 -4.36 -19.03
N GLY A 73 6.22 -5.38 -19.63
CA GLY A 73 6.89 -6.64 -19.98
C GLY A 73 8.10 -6.40 -20.87
N GLN A 74 7.95 -5.65 -21.97
CA GLN A 74 9.03 -5.32 -22.91
C GLN A 74 10.18 -4.55 -22.22
N ALA A 75 9.88 -3.61 -21.33
CA ALA A 75 10.90 -2.87 -20.59
C ALA A 75 11.72 -3.79 -19.67
N VAL A 76 11.07 -4.73 -18.99
CA VAL A 76 11.72 -5.71 -18.12
C VAL A 76 12.57 -6.70 -18.95
N GLU A 77 12.05 -7.22 -20.06
CA GLU A 77 12.77 -8.12 -20.97
C GLU A 77 14.02 -7.47 -21.53
N ALA A 78 13.93 -6.21 -22.00
CA ALA A 78 15.07 -5.46 -22.51
C ALA A 78 16.13 -5.22 -21.42
N GLN A 79 15.68 -4.90 -20.21
CA GLN A 79 16.61 -4.70 -19.08
C GLN A 79 17.25 -6.02 -18.64
N LEU A 80 16.52 -7.13 -18.63
CA LEU A 80 17.04 -8.46 -18.32
C LEU A 80 18.14 -8.88 -19.32
N ALA A 81 17.93 -8.60 -20.60
CA ALA A 81 18.90 -8.92 -21.65
C ALA A 81 20.21 -8.11 -21.53
N SER A 82 20.16 -6.90 -20.98
CA SER A 82 21.33 -6.04 -20.84
C SER A 82 22.03 -6.18 -19.48
N MET A 83 21.26 -6.13 -18.39
CA MET A 83 21.79 -6.19 -17.02
C MET A 83 20.64 -6.47 -16.04
N PRO A 84 20.49 -7.70 -15.53
CA PRO A 84 19.44 -8.02 -14.57
C PRO A 84 19.63 -7.36 -13.22
N HIS A 85 20.86 -7.23 -12.76
CA HIS A 85 21.21 -6.62 -11.48
C HIS A 85 22.68 -6.21 -11.45
N VAL A 86 22.95 -5.13 -10.73
CA VAL A 86 24.29 -4.75 -10.24
C VAL A 86 24.12 -4.09 -8.88
N MET A 87 25.01 -4.32 -7.93
CA MET A 87 24.95 -3.67 -6.62
C MET A 87 25.06 -2.15 -6.78
N PHE A 88 24.27 -1.39 -6.02
CA PHE A 88 24.22 0.07 -6.11
C PHE A 88 25.31 0.78 -5.29
N GLY A 89 26.03 0.05 -4.49
CA GLY A 89 27.17 0.56 -3.69
C GLY A 89 28.40 0.82 -4.56
N GLY A 90 28.60 2.07 -4.96
CA GLY A 90 29.72 2.50 -5.81
C GLY A 90 29.51 2.28 -7.31
N LEU A 91 28.41 1.68 -7.73
CA LEU A 91 28.00 1.51 -9.13
C LEU A 91 26.69 2.22 -9.40
N ALA A 92 26.46 2.61 -10.64
CA ALA A 92 25.24 3.30 -11.07
C ALA A 92 24.71 2.69 -12.37
N HIS A 93 23.39 2.80 -12.58
CA HIS A 93 22.75 2.41 -13.84
C HIS A 93 21.62 3.37 -14.22
N GLU A 94 21.37 3.47 -15.51
CA GLU A 94 20.45 4.45 -16.10
C GLU A 94 19.05 4.37 -15.48
N GLN A 95 18.47 3.17 -15.37
CA GLN A 95 17.10 3.00 -14.94
C GLN A 95 16.82 3.59 -13.56
N ALA A 96 17.76 3.45 -12.61
CA ALA A 96 17.62 4.02 -11.27
C ALA A 96 17.69 5.56 -11.29
N PHE A 97 18.63 6.12 -12.04
CA PHE A 97 18.81 7.59 -12.12
C PHE A 97 17.66 8.27 -12.84
N VAL A 98 17.16 7.66 -13.93
CA VAL A 98 15.97 8.14 -14.65
C VAL A 98 14.75 8.09 -13.72
N LEU A 99 14.54 6.97 -13.03
CA LEU A 99 13.42 6.82 -12.10
C LEU A 99 13.49 7.83 -10.96
N ALA A 100 14.65 8.00 -10.33
CA ALA A 100 14.83 8.98 -9.25
C ALA A 100 14.49 10.40 -9.71
N ARG A 101 14.98 10.80 -10.88
CA ARG A 101 14.67 12.12 -11.49
C ARG A 101 13.17 12.28 -11.79
N ARG A 102 12.50 11.23 -12.30
CA ARG A 102 11.05 11.25 -12.61
C ARG A 102 10.22 11.37 -11.34
N LEU A 103 10.53 10.58 -10.31
CA LEU A 103 9.85 10.67 -9.02
C LEU A 103 10.01 12.06 -8.39
N ALA A 104 11.24 12.60 -8.38
CA ALA A 104 11.52 13.94 -7.87
C ALA A 104 10.74 15.06 -8.60
N LYS A 105 10.42 14.88 -9.90
CA LYS A 105 9.61 15.84 -10.66
C LYS A 105 8.10 15.66 -10.46
N LEU A 106 7.67 14.44 -10.14
CA LEU A 106 6.27 14.06 -10.04
C LEU A 106 5.69 14.38 -8.66
N LEU A 107 6.53 14.29 -7.62
CA LEU A 107 6.10 14.48 -6.24
C LEU A 107 5.83 15.94 -5.91
N PRO A 108 4.85 16.23 -5.04
CA PRO A 108 4.56 17.58 -4.60
C PRO A 108 5.65 18.12 -3.65
N GLY A 109 5.76 19.45 -3.62
CA GLY A 109 6.72 20.13 -2.73
C GLY A 109 8.15 19.93 -3.19
N ASP A 110 9.05 19.75 -2.22
CA ASP A 110 10.51 19.64 -2.45
C ASP A 110 11.03 18.21 -2.13
N LEU A 111 10.25 17.18 -2.47
CA LEU A 111 10.60 15.77 -2.29
C LEU A 111 11.51 15.30 -3.44
N THR A 112 12.83 15.53 -3.32
CA THR A 112 13.78 15.36 -4.42
C THR A 112 14.92 14.39 -4.15
N ARG A 113 15.01 13.82 -2.93
CA ARG A 113 16.10 12.89 -2.54
C ARG A 113 15.56 11.48 -2.41
N VAL A 114 15.80 10.66 -3.41
CA VAL A 114 15.23 9.31 -3.56
C VAL A 114 16.16 8.24 -3.03
N TYR A 115 15.67 7.42 -2.13
CA TYR A 115 16.33 6.21 -1.64
C TYR A 115 15.49 4.99 -2.01
N PHE A 116 16.06 4.02 -2.73
CA PHE A 116 15.36 2.81 -3.16
C PHE A 116 15.52 1.67 -2.16
N SER A 117 14.47 0.82 -2.04
CA SER A 117 14.47 -0.40 -1.25
C SER A 117 13.58 -1.47 -1.90
N ASP A 118 13.50 -2.65 -1.28
CA ASP A 118 12.90 -3.83 -1.91
C ASP A 118 11.40 -3.97 -1.65
N SER A 119 10.90 -3.39 -0.55
CA SER A 119 9.49 -3.51 -0.16
C SER A 119 9.00 -2.27 0.57
N GLY A 120 7.66 -2.12 0.65
CA GLY A 120 7.02 -1.03 1.40
C GLY A 120 7.43 -0.99 2.86
N SER A 121 7.44 -2.14 3.55
CA SER A 121 7.88 -2.22 4.96
C SER A 121 9.32 -1.71 5.13
N VAL A 122 10.23 -2.07 4.21
CA VAL A 122 11.62 -1.56 4.26
C VAL A 122 11.69 -0.07 3.95
N ALA A 123 10.85 0.46 3.04
CA ALA A 123 10.78 1.90 2.82
C ALA A 123 10.35 2.66 4.08
N VAL A 124 9.41 2.12 4.84
CA VAL A 124 9.02 2.67 6.14
C VAL A 124 10.18 2.60 7.14
N GLU A 125 10.88 1.46 7.26
CA GLU A 125 12.09 1.35 8.12
C GLU A 125 13.12 2.43 7.77
N VAL A 126 13.35 2.66 6.47
CA VAL A 126 14.27 3.72 6.00
C VAL A 126 13.78 5.10 6.40
N ALA A 127 12.48 5.38 6.26
CA ALA A 127 11.88 6.65 6.66
C ALA A 127 12.05 6.92 8.17
N LEU A 128 11.79 5.90 9.01
CA LEU A 128 11.98 5.98 10.47
C LEU A 128 13.45 6.21 10.84
N LYS A 129 14.37 5.52 10.16
CA LYS A 129 15.83 5.73 10.34
C LYS A 129 16.24 7.13 9.93
N MET A 130 15.81 7.61 8.75
CA MET A 130 16.08 8.97 8.29
C MET A 130 15.57 10.01 9.30
N ALA A 131 14.34 9.86 9.78
CA ALA A 131 13.76 10.79 10.74
C ALA A 131 14.51 10.81 12.08
N THR A 132 14.84 9.65 12.61
CA THR A 132 15.60 9.56 13.88
C THR A 132 17.01 10.12 13.72
N GLN A 133 17.72 9.72 12.66
CA GLN A 133 19.12 10.14 12.45
C GLN A 133 19.21 11.60 12.04
N TYR A 134 18.19 12.18 11.40
CA TYR A 134 18.12 13.64 11.16
C TYR A 134 18.34 14.42 12.45
N TRP A 135 17.64 14.05 13.52
CA TRP A 135 17.78 14.69 14.83
C TRP A 135 19.12 14.41 15.48
N ILE A 136 19.62 13.18 15.40
CA ILE A 136 20.94 12.81 15.92
C ILE A 136 22.03 13.64 15.24
N ASN A 137 21.96 13.79 13.93
CA ASN A 137 22.94 14.55 13.15
C ASN A 137 22.92 16.06 13.45
N HIS A 138 21.78 16.57 13.97
CA HIS A 138 21.67 17.91 14.53
C HIS A 138 22.04 18.00 16.03
N GLY A 139 22.55 16.93 16.64
CA GLY A 139 22.92 16.88 18.06
C GLY A 139 21.77 16.64 19.03
N ILE A 140 20.57 16.35 18.53
CA ILE A 140 19.35 16.14 19.33
C ILE A 140 19.08 14.62 19.46
N ARG A 141 19.58 14.01 20.52
CA ARG A 141 19.46 12.53 20.72
C ARG A 141 18.15 12.11 21.36
N GLY A 142 17.37 13.00 21.93
CA GLY A 142 16.10 12.71 22.64
C GLY A 142 14.94 12.38 21.70
N LYS A 143 14.93 12.92 20.47
CA LYS A 143 13.85 12.71 19.50
C LYS A 143 14.00 11.35 18.81
N ASN A 144 13.44 10.30 19.40
CA ASN A 144 13.48 8.91 18.92
C ASN A 144 12.13 8.17 19.03
N ARG A 145 11.08 8.89 19.37
CA ARG A 145 9.70 8.38 19.37
C ARG A 145 8.98 8.81 18.12
N PHE A 146 7.94 8.08 17.78
CA PHE A 146 7.05 8.42 16.68
C PHE A 146 5.64 8.59 17.18
N VAL A 147 4.84 9.39 16.48
CA VAL A 147 3.39 9.37 16.58
C VAL A 147 2.85 8.67 15.35
N ALA A 148 2.07 7.63 15.57
CA ALA A 148 1.29 6.92 14.56
C ALA A 148 -0.19 6.92 14.97
N PHE A 149 -1.07 6.42 14.12
CA PHE A 149 -2.50 6.59 14.33
C PHE A 149 -3.22 5.26 14.38
N LYS A 150 -4.27 5.18 15.22
CA LYS A 150 -5.15 4.01 15.28
C LYS A 150 -5.69 3.67 13.89
N GLY A 151 -5.78 2.39 13.59
CA GLY A 151 -6.12 1.89 12.27
C GLY A 151 -5.01 2.04 11.22
N GLY A 152 -3.82 2.56 11.58
CA GLY A 152 -2.67 2.66 10.68
C GLY A 152 -1.96 1.31 10.50
N TYR A 153 -1.53 1.04 9.27
CA TYR A 153 -0.70 -0.12 8.93
C TYR A 153 0.45 0.30 8.00
N HIS A 154 1.67 0.02 8.42
CA HIS A 154 2.87 0.49 7.73
C HIS A 154 3.82 -0.65 7.30
N GLY A 155 3.43 -1.91 7.52
CA GLY A 155 4.19 -3.09 7.11
C GLY A 155 4.48 -4.05 8.27
N ASP A 156 5.20 -5.13 7.95
CA ASP A 156 5.40 -6.30 8.82
C ASP A 156 6.83 -6.44 9.35
N THR A 157 7.73 -5.52 9.05
CA THR A 157 9.05 -5.45 9.69
C THR A 157 8.94 -4.82 11.07
N THR A 158 9.92 -5.05 11.94
CA THR A 158 9.86 -4.66 13.37
C THR A 158 9.57 -3.17 13.58
N GLY A 159 10.25 -2.27 12.86
CA GLY A 159 10.00 -0.83 12.98
C GLY A 159 8.65 -0.43 12.38
N ALA A 160 8.28 -1.00 11.24
CA ALA A 160 6.98 -0.74 10.61
C ALA A 160 5.81 -1.22 11.50
N MET A 161 5.93 -2.41 12.12
CA MET A 161 4.96 -2.89 13.11
C MET A 161 4.86 -1.96 14.32
N ALA A 162 6.00 -1.42 14.79
CA ALA A 162 6.04 -0.55 15.96
C ALA A 162 5.30 0.79 15.78
N VAL A 163 5.11 1.24 14.52
CA VAL A 163 4.33 2.42 14.16
C VAL A 163 2.97 2.09 13.53
N SER A 164 2.59 0.82 13.48
CA SER A 164 1.25 0.37 13.13
C SER A 164 0.35 0.28 14.36
N ASP A 165 -0.97 0.24 14.15
CA ASP A 165 -1.91 0.07 15.27
C ASP A 165 -1.73 -1.30 15.92
N PRO A 166 -1.35 -1.39 17.20
CA PRO A 166 -1.15 -2.66 17.90
C PRO A 166 -2.46 -3.42 18.11
N ASP A 167 -3.59 -2.73 18.16
CA ASP A 167 -4.91 -3.32 18.44
C ASP A 167 -5.61 -3.79 17.15
N ALA A 168 -5.10 -3.46 15.97
CA ALA A 168 -5.65 -3.88 14.66
C ALA A 168 -5.47 -5.37 14.35
N GLY A 169 -5.02 -6.19 15.31
CA GLY A 169 -5.07 -7.65 15.30
C GLY A 169 -3.88 -8.36 14.62
N MET A 170 -3.27 -7.79 13.59
CA MET A 170 -2.16 -8.48 12.87
C MET A 170 -0.86 -8.54 13.68
N HIS A 171 -0.56 -7.51 14.47
CA HIS A 171 0.70 -7.37 15.18
C HIS A 171 0.60 -7.55 16.71
N ALA A 172 -0.58 -7.83 17.24
CA ALA A 172 -0.83 -7.94 18.68
C ALA A 172 0.11 -8.95 19.39
N ALA A 173 0.48 -10.04 18.72
CA ALA A 173 1.42 -11.04 19.24
C ALA A 173 2.82 -10.47 19.53
N PHE A 174 3.21 -9.37 18.91
CA PHE A 174 4.53 -8.74 19.04
C PHE A 174 4.54 -7.53 19.97
N ALA A 175 3.39 -7.12 20.54
CA ALA A 175 3.26 -5.91 21.34
C ALA A 175 4.27 -5.82 22.52
N GLY A 176 4.71 -6.97 23.07
CA GLY A 176 5.69 -7.03 24.15
C GLY A 176 7.16 -6.86 23.73
N VAL A 177 7.47 -6.95 22.43
CA VAL A 177 8.84 -6.94 21.89
C VAL A 177 9.15 -5.70 21.06
N LEU A 178 8.11 -5.01 20.58
CA LEU A 178 8.27 -3.82 19.71
C LEU A 178 8.67 -2.59 20.53
N PRO A 179 9.44 -1.66 19.94
CA PRO A 179 9.62 -0.34 20.52
C PRO A 179 8.26 0.34 20.73
N ARG A 180 8.09 0.99 21.89
CA ARG A 180 6.85 1.69 22.20
C ARG A 180 6.88 3.11 21.62
N HIS A 181 5.90 3.42 20.79
CA HIS A 181 5.66 4.74 20.22
C HIS A 181 4.31 5.30 20.71
N HIS A 182 3.93 6.49 20.27
CA HIS A 182 2.65 7.07 20.61
C HIS A 182 1.63 6.72 19.53
N ILE A 183 0.57 6.01 19.91
CA ILE A 183 -0.56 5.71 19.01
C ILE A 183 -1.70 6.66 19.40
N ALA A 184 -2.09 7.52 18.49
CA ALA A 184 -3.12 8.54 18.67
C ALA A 184 -4.33 8.26 17.78
N ASP A 185 -5.47 8.90 18.08
CA ASP A 185 -6.57 8.97 17.14
C ASP A 185 -6.21 9.96 16.01
N LEU A 186 -6.71 9.71 14.78
CA LEU A 186 -6.63 10.70 13.72
C LEU A 186 -7.40 11.96 14.16
N PRO A 187 -6.80 13.14 14.09
CA PRO A 187 -7.41 14.33 14.69
C PRO A 187 -8.63 14.83 13.89
N ASP A 188 -9.80 14.80 14.51
CA ASP A 188 -10.96 15.53 14.06
C ASP A 188 -10.88 17.02 14.47
N ASP A 189 -10.29 17.29 15.65
CA ASP A 189 -9.86 18.59 16.14
C ASP A 189 -8.38 18.54 16.56
N ASP A 190 -7.81 19.67 16.95
CA ASP A 190 -6.38 19.76 17.31
C ASP A 190 -6.09 19.34 18.76
N SER A 191 -7.09 19.21 19.63
CA SER A 191 -6.90 19.24 21.09
C SER A 191 -6.07 18.08 21.65
N ALA A 192 -6.40 16.84 21.30
CA ALA A 192 -5.73 15.65 21.86
C ALA A 192 -4.29 15.49 21.36
N LEU A 193 -4.07 15.67 20.06
CA LEU A 193 -2.74 15.56 19.46
C LEU A 193 -1.86 16.75 19.84
N ASP A 194 -2.42 17.97 19.91
CA ASP A 194 -1.74 19.17 20.37
C ASP A 194 -1.28 19.01 21.84
N HIS A 195 -2.14 18.46 22.70
CA HIS A 195 -1.78 18.16 24.09
C HIS A 195 -0.64 17.13 24.18
N LEU A 196 -0.70 16.04 23.40
CA LEU A 196 0.37 15.03 23.34
C LEU A 196 1.69 15.68 22.91
N LEU A 197 1.69 16.48 21.86
CA LEU A 197 2.90 17.12 21.34
C LEU A 197 3.42 18.21 22.29
N THR A 198 2.55 18.93 23.02
CA THR A 198 2.96 19.84 24.09
C THR A 198 3.73 19.12 25.19
N GLN A 199 3.32 17.93 25.56
CA GLN A 199 3.95 17.16 26.64
C GLN A 199 5.16 16.34 26.20
N ARG A 200 5.22 15.90 24.95
CA ARG A 200 6.16 14.87 24.47
C ARG A 200 6.89 15.24 23.17
N GLY A 201 6.60 16.41 22.57
CA GLY A 201 7.17 16.79 21.28
C GLY A 201 8.70 16.83 21.26
N ASP A 202 9.32 17.07 22.41
CA ASP A 202 10.79 17.01 22.63
C ASP A 202 11.37 15.60 22.42
N THR A 203 10.54 14.54 22.48
CA THR A 203 10.91 13.16 22.25
C THR A 203 10.48 12.63 20.91
N VAL A 204 9.60 13.33 20.19
CA VAL A 204 9.00 12.88 18.93
C VAL A 204 9.90 13.25 17.74
N ALA A 205 10.37 12.25 17.02
CA ALA A 205 11.13 12.42 15.77
C ALA A 205 10.23 12.79 14.60
N ALA A 206 9.12 12.06 14.44
CA ALA A 206 8.17 12.26 13.36
C ALA A 206 6.77 11.75 13.71
N MET A 207 5.78 12.24 12.96
CA MET A 207 4.47 11.62 12.80
C MET A 207 4.44 10.85 11.50
N ILE A 208 3.79 9.67 11.47
CA ILE A 208 3.59 8.86 10.25
C ILE A 208 2.10 8.58 10.05
N VAL A 209 1.62 8.71 8.80
CA VAL A 209 0.21 8.51 8.45
C VAL A 209 0.05 8.04 7.00
N GLU A 210 -0.94 7.20 6.76
CA GLU A 210 -1.46 6.90 5.42
C GLU A 210 -2.40 8.03 5.00
N PRO A 211 -2.09 8.86 3.98
CA PRO A 211 -2.92 10.01 3.64
C PRO A 211 -4.26 9.60 3.02
N LEU A 212 -5.36 10.16 3.55
CA LEU A 212 -6.76 10.02 3.16
C LEU A 212 -7.38 8.64 3.36
N VAL A 213 -6.62 7.55 3.33
CA VAL A 213 -7.16 6.19 3.49
C VAL A 213 -6.17 5.33 4.25
N GLN A 214 -6.56 4.85 5.42
CA GLN A 214 -5.88 3.78 6.13
C GLN A 214 -6.32 2.45 5.52
N GLY A 215 -5.43 1.81 4.74
CA GLY A 215 -5.79 0.66 3.91
C GLY A 215 -6.04 -0.62 4.70
N ALA A 216 -4.99 -1.32 5.09
CA ALA A 216 -5.08 -2.62 5.76
C ALA A 216 -5.73 -2.57 7.15
N GLY A 217 -5.76 -1.40 7.78
CA GLY A 217 -6.43 -1.15 9.06
C GLY A 217 -7.96 -1.00 8.98
N GLY A 218 -8.59 -1.42 7.88
CA GLY A 218 -10.06 -1.43 7.76
C GLY A 218 -10.63 -0.47 6.72
N MET A 219 -9.82 0.00 5.78
CA MET A 219 -10.24 0.93 4.72
C MET A 219 -10.94 2.18 5.28
N THR A 220 -10.38 2.75 6.35
CA THR A 220 -10.91 3.94 7.01
C THR A 220 -10.53 5.20 6.25
N PHE A 221 -11.53 6.02 5.89
CA PHE A 221 -11.30 7.27 5.19
C PHE A 221 -11.23 8.44 6.16
N HIS A 222 -10.30 9.35 5.89
CA HIS A 222 -10.25 10.64 6.57
C HIS A 222 -10.13 11.79 5.56
N ASN A 223 -10.26 13.01 6.02
CA ASN A 223 -10.41 14.14 5.12
C ASN A 223 -9.11 14.96 4.96
N VAL A 224 -9.10 15.83 3.96
CA VAL A 224 -7.95 16.71 3.67
C VAL A 224 -7.61 17.67 4.82
N ARG A 225 -8.59 18.02 5.68
CA ARG A 225 -8.34 18.86 6.86
C ARG A 225 -7.44 18.19 7.86
N THR A 226 -7.60 16.86 8.04
CA THR A 226 -6.73 16.05 8.88
C THR A 226 -5.26 16.18 8.45
N LEU A 227 -4.96 16.04 7.15
CA LEU A 227 -3.59 16.18 6.64
C LEU A 227 -3.03 17.59 6.84
N ARG A 228 -3.84 18.63 6.61
CA ARG A 228 -3.44 20.00 6.87
C ARG A 228 -3.15 20.28 8.35
N ARG A 229 -3.95 19.70 9.26
CA ARG A 229 -3.69 19.75 10.70
C ARG A 229 -2.40 19.09 11.09
N LEU A 230 -2.17 17.87 10.58
CA LEU A 230 -0.92 17.15 10.86
C LEU A 230 0.30 17.94 10.41
N ARG A 231 0.25 18.56 9.23
CA ARG A 231 1.33 19.45 8.77
C ARG A 231 1.52 20.66 9.69
N ALA A 232 0.44 21.36 10.03
CA ALA A 232 0.51 22.52 10.91
C ALA A 232 1.03 22.18 12.30
N LEU A 233 0.63 21.03 12.87
CA LEU A 233 1.15 20.56 14.16
C LEU A 233 2.61 20.13 14.05
N ALA A 234 3.00 19.46 12.99
CA ALA A 234 4.39 19.08 12.73
C ALA A 234 5.29 20.33 12.67
N ASP A 235 4.85 21.38 11.98
CA ASP A 235 5.59 22.65 11.88
C ASP A 235 5.66 23.38 13.24
N ARG A 236 4.56 23.41 13.99
CA ARG A 236 4.48 24.07 15.30
C ARG A 236 5.43 23.46 16.34
N TYR A 237 5.51 22.13 16.36
CA TYR A 237 6.28 21.39 17.36
C TYR A 237 7.66 20.93 16.88
N ASP A 238 8.06 21.38 15.69
CA ASP A 238 9.33 20.98 15.06
C ASP A 238 9.53 19.47 15.11
N VAL A 239 8.52 18.71 14.60
CA VAL A 239 8.58 17.27 14.36
C VAL A 239 8.45 17.00 12.87
N LEU A 240 9.04 15.94 12.38
CA LEU A 240 8.94 15.60 10.96
C LEU A 240 7.58 14.97 10.65
N LEU A 241 7.16 15.06 9.39
CA LEU A 241 5.94 14.42 8.89
C LEU A 241 6.29 13.41 7.79
N ILE A 242 5.85 12.17 7.97
CA ILE A 242 6.02 11.08 7.02
C ILE A 242 4.65 10.71 6.45
N PHE A 243 4.49 10.75 5.13
CA PHE A 243 3.32 10.20 4.46
C PHE A 243 3.65 8.84 3.86
N ASP A 244 2.89 7.84 4.27
CA ASP A 244 2.93 6.51 3.70
C ASP A 244 1.94 6.41 2.54
N GLU A 245 2.43 6.63 1.32
CA GLU A 245 1.66 6.52 0.09
C GLU A 245 1.88 5.18 -0.65
N ILE A 246 2.29 4.15 0.07
CA ILE A 246 2.51 2.81 -0.47
C ILE A 246 1.21 2.24 -1.06
N PHE A 247 0.08 2.53 -0.41
CA PHE A 247 -1.25 2.15 -0.90
C PHE A 247 -1.94 3.25 -1.70
N THR A 248 -1.87 4.47 -1.23
CA THR A 248 -2.68 5.61 -1.70
C THR A 248 -2.12 6.29 -2.93
N GLY A 249 -0.83 6.13 -3.19
CA GLY A 249 -0.15 6.73 -4.32
C GLY A 249 -0.54 6.15 -5.68
N PHE A 250 -0.02 6.77 -6.72
CA PHE A 250 -0.19 6.38 -8.12
C PHE A 250 -1.67 6.27 -8.55
N GLY A 251 -2.45 7.31 -8.25
CA GLY A 251 -3.81 7.45 -8.77
C GLY A 251 -4.90 6.80 -7.92
N ARG A 252 -4.58 5.95 -6.94
CA ARG A 252 -5.56 5.13 -6.22
C ARG A 252 -6.69 5.94 -5.59
N THR A 253 -6.41 7.12 -5.05
CA THR A 253 -7.40 7.98 -4.38
C THR A 253 -8.01 9.07 -5.28
N GLY A 254 -7.66 9.10 -6.58
CA GLY A 254 -8.18 10.06 -7.55
C GLY A 254 -7.19 11.13 -8.03
N THR A 255 -6.10 11.34 -7.32
CA THR A 255 -4.94 12.16 -7.71
C THR A 255 -3.70 11.30 -7.79
N MET A 256 -2.61 11.78 -8.41
CA MET A 256 -1.38 10.99 -8.52
C MET A 256 -0.86 10.59 -7.14
N PHE A 257 -0.85 11.51 -6.18
CA PHE A 257 -0.62 11.25 -4.76
C PHE A 257 -1.78 11.79 -3.93
N ALA A 258 -2.14 11.08 -2.86
CA ALA A 258 -3.28 11.46 -2.01
C ALA A 258 -3.05 12.81 -1.32
N CYS A 259 -1.81 13.13 -0.95
CA CYS A 259 -1.44 14.38 -0.29
C CYS A 259 -1.71 15.63 -1.16
N GLU A 260 -1.74 15.49 -2.50
CA GLU A 260 -2.07 16.59 -3.41
C GLU A 260 -3.47 17.17 -3.16
N GLN A 261 -4.44 16.31 -2.78
CA GLN A 261 -5.81 16.76 -2.46
C GLN A 261 -5.87 17.70 -1.26
N ALA A 262 -4.91 17.57 -0.35
CA ALA A 262 -4.80 18.46 0.80
C ALA A 262 -3.97 19.73 0.52
N GLY A 263 -3.20 19.74 -0.58
CA GLY A 263 -2.26 20.81 -0.89
C GLY A 263 -1.13 20.92 0.13
N VAL A 264 -0.72 19.79 0.72
CA VAL A 264 0.40 19.71 1.69
C VAL A 264 1.41 18.66 1.25
N ALA A 265 2.69 18.89 1.57
CA ALA A 265 3.76 17.95 1.36
C ALA A 265 4.36 17.51 2.69
N PRO A 266 4.76 16.24 2.83
CA PRO A 266 5.49 15.75 4.00
C PRO A 266 6.99 16.09 3.90
N ASP A 267 7.73 15.82 4.97
CA ASP A 267 9.20 15.85 4.95
C ASP A 267 9.79 14.60 4.30
N ILE A 268 9.09 13.47 4.44
CA ILE A 268 9.46 12.16 3.88
C ILE A 268 8.19 11.47 3.36
N ILE A 269 8.28 10.83 2.20
CA ILE A 269 7.19 10.01 1.62
C ILE A 269 7.70 8.61 1.30
N THR A 270 6.87 7.58 1.50
CA THR A 270 7.17 6.20 1.10
C THR A 270 6.25 5.74 -0.02
N LEU A 271 6.82 5.07 -1.02
CA LEU A 271 6.15 4.58 -2.22
C LEU A 271 6.52 3.12 -2.48
N SER A 272 5.56 2.30 -2.97
CA SER A 272 5.78 0.91 -3.41
C SER A 272 4.56 0.44 -4.24
N LYS A 273 4.22 -0.84 -4.21
CA LYS A 273 3.03 -1.46 -4.83
C LYS A 273 2.83 -1.03 -6.29
N ALA A 274 1.93 -0.07 -6.56
CA ALA A 274 1.64 0.42 -7.91
C ALA A 274 2.84 1.08 -8.61
N LEU A 275 3.92 1.39 -7.90
CA LEU A 275 5.15 1.97 -8.46
C LEU A 275 5.65 1.18 -9.67
N THR A 276 5.63 -0.16 -9.62
CA THR A 276 6.07 -1.04 -10.73
C THR A 276 4.92 -1.57 -11.57
N GLY A 277 3.69 -1.09 -11.36
CA GLY A 277 2.50 -1.68 -11.97
C GLY A 277 2.22 -3.13 -11.54
N GLY A 278 2.81 -3.58 -10.43
CA GLY A 278 2.65 -4.92 -9.88
C GLY A 278 3.56 -5.99 -10.51
N ALA A 279 4.51 -5.60 -11.37
CA ALA A 279 5.37 -6.55 -12.06
C ALA A 279 6.53 -7.08 -11.19
N LEU A 280 7.11 -6.22 -10.35
CA LEU A 280 8.30 -6.53 -9.54
C LEU A 280 8.27 -5.80 -8.18
N PRO A 281 8.88 -6.38 -7.13
CA PRO A 281 9.05 -5.67 -5.87
C PRO A 281 10.03 -4.50 -6.06
N LEU A 282 9.61 -3.33 -5.62
CA LEU A 282 10.44 -2.12 -5.51
C LEU A 282 9.72 -1.13 -4.58
N ALA A 283 10.49 -0.39 -3.82
CA ALA A 283 9.99 0.71 -3.01
C ALA A 283 10.95 1.90 -3.04
N ALA A 284 10.46 3.05 -2.66
CA ALA A 284 11.27 4.26 -2.54
C ALA A 284 10.85 5.04 -1.30
N THR A 285 11.84 5.56 -0.59
CA THR A 285 11.70 6.57 0.45
C THR A 285 12.26 7.87 -0.10
N ILE A 286 11.43 8.90 -0.21
CA ILE A 286 11.84 10.17 -0.79
C ILE A 286 11.77 11.25 0.29
N ALA A 287 12.85 11.99 0.44
CA ALA A 287 13.00 13.04 1.43
C ALA A 287 13.23 14.42 0.77
N THR A 288 12.94 15.47 1.53
CA THR A 288 13.31 16.83 1.14
C THR A 288 14.83 17.06 1.24
N PRO A 289 15.38 18.07 0.54
CA PRO A 289 16.77 18.50 0.73
C PRO A 289 17.08 18.82 2.19
N ARG A 290 16.17 19.44 2.94
CA ARG A 290 16.33 19.69 4.38
C ARG A 290 16.74 18.43 5.16
N ILE A 291 16.08 17.29 4.85
CA ILE A 291 16.44 16.03 5.50
C ILE A 291 17.79 15.53 5.02
N PHE A 292 18.03 15.53 3.71
CA PHE A 292 19.28 15.06 3.09
C PHE A 292 20.49 15.82 3.60
N ASP A 293 20.40 17.14 3.74
CA ASP A 293 21.49 18.01 4.14
C ASP A 293 22.01 17.72 5.56
N ALA A 294 21.17 17.15 6.43
CA ALA A 294 21.61 16.66 7.75
C ALA A 294 22.61 15.50 7.68
N PHE A 295 22.62 14.76 6.55
CA PHE A 295 23.55 13.66 6.29
C PHE A 295 24.75 14.09 5.42
N TRP A 296 24.68 15.26 4.82
CA TRP A 296 25.74 15.82 3.98
C TRP A 296 26.85 16.41 4.86
N SER A 297 27.94 15.65 5.07
CA SER A 297 28.99 16.00 6.02
C SER A 297 30.29 15.33 5.66
N ASP A 298 31.42 15.95 6.05
CA ASP A 298 32.74 15.33 6.00
C ASP A 298 32.91 14.24 7.08
N ASP A 299 32.05 14.20 8.07
CA ASP A 299 32.01 13.16 9.11
C ASP A 299 31.29 11.91 8.61
N PRO A 300 32.00 10.79 8.35
CA PRO A 300 31.40 9.56 7.83
C PRO A 300 30.39 8.94 8.80
N THR A 301 30.41 9.26 10.08
CA THR A 301 29.45 8.76 11.07
C THR A 301 28.06 9.32 10.88
N LYS A 302 27.89 10.41 10.12
CA LYS A 302 26.61 10.99 9.76
C LYS A 302 25.93 10.33 8.56
N ALA A 303 26.60 9.40 7.88
CA ALA A 303 26.01 8.69 6.74
C ALA A 303 24.82 7.83 7.15
N LEU A 304 23.82 7.71 6.26
CA LEU A 304 22.71 6.78 6.44
C LEU A 304 23.18 5.34 6.24
N MET A 305 23.37 4.60 7.33
CA MET A 305 23.85 3.21 7.30
C MET A 305 22.70 2.24 7.03
N HIS A 306 22.27 2.18 5.77
CA HIS A 306 21.30 1.22 5.23
C HIS A 306 21.63 0.97 3.76
N GLY A 307 21.61 -0.27 3.28
CA GLY A 307 21.96 -0.62 1.92
C GLY A 307 21.56 -2.04 1.57
N PRO A 308 20.31 -2.27 1.10
CA PRO A 308 19.88 -3.59 0.65
C PRO A 308 20.74 -4.06 -0.54
N THR A 309 21.02 -5.37 -0.62
CA THR A 309 21.78 -5.96 -1.73
C THR A 309 21.15 -5.63 -3.09
N TYR A 310 19.82 -5.66 -3.17
CA TYR A 310 19.07 -5.35 -4.38
C TYR A 310 18.58 -3.90 -4.45
N MET A 311 19.18 -2.98 -3.69
CA MET A 311 18.83 -1.56 -3.77
C MET A 311 18.82 -1.08 -5.22
N ALA A 312 17.75 -0.39 -5.60
CA ALA A 312 17.54 0.09 -6.97
C ALA A 312 17.66 -1.02 -8.03
N ASN A 313 17.10 -2.21 -7.76
CA ASN A 313 17.15 -3.32 -8.71
C ASN A 313 16.77 -2.86 -10.13
N ALA A 314 17.64 -3.19 -11.12
CA ALA A 314 17.52 -2.65 -12.48
C ALA A 314 16.20 -3.04 -13.15
N LEU A 315 15.73 -4.29 -12.94
CA LEU A 315 14.46 -4.76 -13.47
C LEU A 315 13.26 -4.04 -12.84
N GLY A 316 13.29 -3.85 -11.50
CA GLY A 316 12.27 -3.10 -10.79
C GLY A 316 12.22 -1.64 -11.23
N CYS A 317 13.37 -1.00 -11.43
CA CYS A 317 13.45 0.37 -11.93
C CYS A 317 12.96 0.50 -13.39
N ALA A 318 13.24 -0.48 -14.24
CA ALA A 318 12.73 -0.52 -15.62
C ALA A 318 11.19 -0.68 -15.63
N ALA A 319 10.65 -1.59 -14.81
CA ALA A 319 9.21 -1.75 -14.65
C ALA A 319 8.55 -0.46 -14.14
N ALA A 320 9.16 0.21 -13.15
CA ALA A 320 8.64 1.46 -12.61
C ALA A 320 8.69 2.61 -13.62
N ASN A 321 9.77 2.75 -14.41
CA ASN A 321 9.84 3.72 -15.48
C ASN A 321 8.74 3.48 -16.53
N ALA A 322 8.51 2.21 -16.94
CA ALA A 322 7.45 1.86 -17.86
C ALA A 322 6.06 2.09 -17.27
N SER A 323 5.86 1.85 -15.97
CA SER A 323 4.62 2.20 -15.26
C SER A 323 4.35 3.70 -15.30
N LEU A 324 5.36 4.54 -15.05
CA LEU A 324 5.25 5.99 -15.16
C LEU A 324 4.95 6.45 -16.59
N ASP A 325 5.51 5.81 -17.62
CA ASP A 325 5.17 6.09 -19.03
C ASP A 325 3.67 5.91 -19.29
N LEU A 326 3.05 4.90 -18.69
CA LEU A 326 1.61 4.65 -18.85
C LEU A 326 0.76 5.71 -18.16
N PHE A 327 1.20 6.26 -17.04
CA PHE A 327 0.52 7.41 -16.42
C PHE A 327 0.64 8.68 -17.26
N GLU A 328 1.75 8.87 -17.97
CA GLU A 328 1.96 10.03 -18.84
C GLU A 328 1.19 9.94 -20.18
N ARG A 329 1.09 8.72 -20.75
CA ARG A 329 0.55 8.50 -22.12
C ARG A 329 -0.91 8.10 -22.13
N GLU A 330 -1.42 7.52 -21.06
CA GLU A 330 -2.78 6.97 -21.00
C GLU A 330 -3.61 7.67 -19.91
N PRO A 331 -4.92 7.78 -20.08
CA PRO A 331 -5.76 8.62 -19.22
C PRO A 331 -6.10 7.93 -17.88
N ARG A 332 -5.10 7.41 -17.15
CA ARG A 332 -5.30 6.62 -15.92
C ARG A 332 -6.12 7.36 -14.87
N LEU A 333 -5.81 8.63 -14.61
CA LEU A 333 -6.57 9.40 -13.60
C LEU A 333 -8.03 9.63 -14.01
N ARG A 334 -8.30 9.76 -15.33
CA ARG A 334 -9.67 9.83 -15.84
C ARG A 334 -10.39 8.49 -15.65
N GLN A 335 -9.72 7.38 -15.95
CA GLN A 335 -10.26 6.04 -15.69
C GLN A 335 -10.60 5.85 -14.21
N VAL A 336 -9.76 6.34 -13.30
CA VAL A 336 -10.04 6.34 -11.85
C VAL A 336 -11.28 7.17 -11.52
N ALA A 337 -11.48 8.33 -12.14
CA ALA A 337 -12.69 9.13 -11.95
C ALA A 337 -13.95 8.39 -12.43
N ASP A 338 -13.89 7.73 -13.57
CA ASP A 338 -14.98 6.92 -14.10
C ASP A 338 -15.29 5.72 -13.19
N ILE A 339 -14.25 5.06 -12.65
CA ILE A 339 -14.38 3.98 -11.65
C ILE A 339 -15.05 4.50 -10.37
N THR A 340 -14.69 5.70 -9.90
CA THR A 340 -15.32 6.31 -8.72
C THR A 340 -16.82 6.39 -8.88
N ILE A 341 -17.29 6.96 -9.99
CA ILE A 341 -18.73 7.11 -10.31
C ILE A 341 -19.42 5.75 -10.39
N ALA A 342 -18.77 4.77 -11.03
CA ALA A 342 -19.33 3.43 -11.18
C ALA A 342 -19.42 2.69 -9.85
N LEU A 343 -18.41 2.82 -8.98
CA LEU A 343 -18.42 2.24 -7.62
C LEU A 343 -19.51 2.89 -6.74
N GLU A 344 -19.65 4.22 -6.77
CA GLU A 344 -20.70 4.92 -6.02
C GLU A 344 -22.07 4.42 -6.43
N ARG A 345 -22.34 4.29 -7.73
CA ARG A 345 -23.61 3.78 -8.26
C ARG A 345 -23.82 2.29 -7.94
N GLY A 346 -22.79 1.47 -8.17
CA GLY A 346 -22.88 0.00 -8.06
C GLY A 346 -23.03 -0.47 -6.62
N LEU A 347 -22.40 0.22 -5.66
CA LEU A 347 -22.47 -0.13 -4.24
C LEU A 347 -23.61 0.56 -3.49
N ALA A 348 -24.26 1.59 -4.08
CA ALA A 348 -25.35 2.32 -3.44
C ALA A 348 -26.47 1.43 -2.86
N PRO A 349 -26.91 0.33 -3.52
CA PRO A 349 -27.95 -0.54 -2.97
C PRO A 349 -27.58 -1.17 -1.62
N CYS A 350 -26.30 -1.28 -1.29
CA CYS A 350 -25.89 -1.82 0.00
C CYS A 350 -26.26 -0.91 1.19
N ARG A 351 -26.45 0.39 0.97
CA ARG A 351 -26.83 1.35 2.03
C ARG A 351 -28.21 1.03 2.67
N ASP A 352 -29.07 0.35 1.91
CA ASP A 352 -30.41 0.00 2.37
C ASP A 352 -30.46 -1.33 3.15
N PHE A 353 -29.34 -2.01 3.30
CA PHE A 353 -29.28 -3.28 4.02
C PHE A 353 -29.00 -3.08 5.50
N SER A 354 -29.77 -3.68 6.37
CA SER A 354 -29.73 -3.48 7.82
C SER A 354 -28.47 -4.01 8.49
N ASN A 355 -27.69 -4.85 7.82
CA ASN A 355 -26.40 -5.39 8.28
C ASN A 355 -25.20 -4.61 7.74
N VAL A 356 -25.43 -3.50 7.02
CA VAL A 356 -24.39 -2.62 6.48
C VAL A 356 -24.26 -1.39 7.37
N LYS A 357 -23.06 -1.21 7.90
CA LYS A 357 -22.70 -0.08 8.74
C LYS A 357 -22.37 1.16 7.93
N ASP A 358 -21.62 0.98 6.83
CA ASP A 358 -21.19 2.09 5.97
C ASP A 358 -20.87 1.63 4.54
N VAL A 359 -21.10 2.55 3.58
CA VAL A 359 -20.68 2.39 2.17
C VAL A 359 -19.97 3.66 1.75
N ARG A 360 -18.68 3.55 1.43
CA ARG A 360 -17.81 4.68 1.09
C ARG A 360 -16.98 4.42 -0.15
N VAL A 361 -16.71 5.48 -0.91
CA VAL A 361 -15.94 5.43 -2.16
C VAL A 361 -14.95 6.59 -2.19
N LYS A 362 -13.73 6.33 -2.64
CA LYS A 362 -12.70 7.36 -2.90
C LYS A 362 -11.77 6.88 -4.02
N GLY A 363 -11.74 7.61 -5.14
CA GLY A 363 -10.97 7.17 -6.30
C GLY A 363 -11.38 5.76 -6.75
N ALA A 364 -10.41 4.90 -7.00
CA ALA A 364 -10.66 3.50 -7.35
C ALA A 364 -10.69 2.59 -6.10
N ILE A 365 -11.32 3.06 -5.03
CA ILE A 365 -11.55 2.32 -3.78
C ILE A 365 -13.04 2.34 -3.47
N GLY A 366 -13.69 1.18 -3.43
CA GLY A 366 -15.08 1.02 -2.99
C GLY A 366 -15.15 0.11 -1.78
N VAL A 367 -15.92 0.48 -0.76
CA VAL A 367 -15.96 -0.19 0.53
C VAL A 367 -17.39 -0.40 0.98
N VAL A 368 -17.70 -1.60 1.43
CA VAL A 368 -18.94 -1.94 2.18
C VAL A 368 -18.49 -2.49 3.53
N GLU A 369 -18.76 -1.77 4.59
CA GLU A 369 -18.49 -2.19 5.96
C GLU A 369 -19.75 -2.80 6.56
N LEU A 370 -19.62 -4.01 7.09
CA LEU A 370 -20.71 -4.74 7.73
C LEU A 370 -20.58 -4.63 9.25
N ASP A 371 -21.68 -4.82 9.96
CA ASP A 371 -21.67 -4.92 11.43
C ASP A 371 -20.75 -6.07 11.89
N ARG A 372 -20.85 -7.22 11.19
CA ARG A 372 -20.06 -8.42 11.47
C ARG A 372 -19.95 -9.34 10.25
N ILE A 373 -18.81 -10.00 10.10
CA ILE A 373 -18.61 -11.13 9.19
C ILE A 373 -18.18 -12.32 10.04
N ASP A 374 -19.03 -13.34 10.14
CA ASP A 374 -18.78 -14.52 10.98
C ASP A 374 -17.80 -15.51 10.34
N ASP A 375 -17.87 -15.66 9.01
CA ASP A 375 -17.08 -16.63 8.25
C ASP A 375 -16.51 -15.97 6.98
N LEU A 376 -15.27 -15.49 7.09
CA LEU A 376 -14.53 -14.87 5.99
C LEU A 376 -14.24 -15.87 4.85
N ASP A 377 -14.00 -17.13 5.16
CA ASP A 377 -13.66 -18.13 4.15
C ASP A 377 -14.85 -18.58 3.33
N SER A 378 -16.01 -18.72 3.98
CA SER A 378 -17.29 -18.91 3.29
C SER A 378 -17.61 -17.72 2.37
N LEU A 379 -17.42 -16.50 2.87
CA LEU A 379 -17.65 -15.29 2.08
C LEU A 379 -16.73 -15.21 0.85
N ARG A 380 -15.45 -15.51 1.01
CA ARG A 380 -14.46 -15.59 -0.11
C ARG A 380 -14.88 -16.63 -1.13
N THR A 381 -15.31 -17.81 -0.69
CA THR A 381 -15.79 -18.89 -1.56
C THR A 381 -16.99 -18.45 -2.38
N GLN A 382 -17.96 -17.76 -1.80
CA GLN A 382 -19.13 -17.24 -2.51
C GLN A 382 -18.77 -16.24 -3.61
N PHE A 383 -17.73 -15.41 -3.42
CA PHE A 383 -17.22 -14.52 -4.47
C PHE A 383 -16.56 -15.31 -5.61
N ILE A 384 -15.74 -16.31 -5.29
CA ILE A 384 -15.10 -17.19 -6.29
C ILE A 384 -16.14 -17.92 -7.14
N GLU A 385 -17.22 -18.42 -6.53
CA GLU A 385 -18.35 -19.06 -7.23
C GLU A 385 -19.08 -18.12 -8.19
N GLN A 386 -19.01 -16.79 -7.92
CA GLN A 386 -19.58 -15.76 -8.78
C GLN A 386 -18.57 -15.26 -9.86
N GLY A 387 -17.40 -15.88 -9.99
CA GLY A 387 -16.39 -15.52 -10.99
C GLY A 387 -15.58 -14.25 -10.63
N VAL A 388 -15.53 -13.87 -9.35
CA VAL A 388 -14.80 -12.69 -8.90
C VAL A 388 -13.84 -13.03 -7.76
N PHE A 389 -12.68 -12.38 -7.74
CA PHE A 389 -11.72 -12.49 -6.65
C PHE A 389 -11.79 -11.23 -5.77
N ILE A 390 -12.45 -11.37 -4.63
CA ILE A 390 -12.58 -10.34 -3.61
C ILE A 390 -12.10 -10.94 -2.28
N ARG A 391 -11.27 -10.19 -1.54
CA ARG A 391 -10.68 -10.65 -0.29
C ARG A 391 -11.04 -9.69 0.86
N PRO A 392 -12.16 -9.92 1.55
CA PRO A 392 -12.56 -9.11 2.70
C PRO A 392 -11.51 -9.11 3.82
N ILE A 393 -11.45 -8.01 4.58
CA ILE A 393 -10.59 -7.82 5.75
C ILE A 393 -11.47 -7.44 6.95
N GLY A 394 -11.42 -8.19 8.05
CA GLY A 394 -12.28 -7.94 9.20
C GLY A 394 -13.75 -7.90 8.78
N ASN A 395 -14.43 -6.81 9.06
CA ASN A 395 -15.83 -6.58 8.67
C ASN A 395 -16.01 -5.81 7.34
N VAL A 396 -14.93 -5.67 6.56
CA VAL A 396 -14.92 -4.84 5.36
C VAL A 396 -14.81 -5.68 4.11
N ILE A 397 -15.76 -5.50 3.18
CA ILE A 397 -15.68 -5.95 1.81
C ILE A 397 -15.23 -4.76 0.97
N TYR A 398 -14.15 -4.90 0.18
CA TYR A 398 -13.63 -3.78 -0.58
C TYR A 398 -13.25 -4.14 -2.00
N LEU A 399 -13.27 -3.14 -2.87
CA LEU A 399 -12.80 -3.18 -4.25
C LEU A 399 -11.69 -2.14 -4.44
N THR A 400 -10.63 -2.57 -5.07
CA THR A 400 -9.50 -1.73 -5.51
C THR A 400 -8.99 -2.22 -6.87
N PRO A 401 -9.85 -2.25 -7.89
CA PRO A 401 -9.55 -2.88 -9.16
C PRO A 401 -8.38 -2.20 -9.89
N ALA A 402 -7.87 -2.84 -10.93
CA ALA A 402 -7.00 -2.19 -11.90
C ALA A 402 -7.73 -1.03 -12.58
N PHE A 403 -7.01 0.04 -12.92
CA PHE A 403 -7.61 1.24 -13.55
C PHE A 403 -8.11 0.97 -14.97
N THR A 404 -7.64 -0.12 -15.57
CA THR A 404 -8.05 -0.58 -16.90
C THR A 404 -9.28 -1.48 -16.92
N ILE A 405 -9.92 -1.67 -15.75
CA ILE A 405 -11.13 -2.49 -15.65
C ILE A 405 -12.25 -1.93 -16.54
N SER A 406 -12.94 -2.81 -17.26
CA SER A 406 -14.10 -2.41 -18.05
C SER A 406 -15.32 -2.13 -17.18
N SER A 407 -16.27 -1.34 -17.72
CA SER A 407 -17.52 -1.05 -17.02
C SER A 407 -18.34 -2.31 -16.69
N ASP A 408 -18.32 -3.30 -17.57
CA ASP A 408 -19.05 -4.57 -17.37
C ASP A 408 -18.39 -5.43 -16.29
N GLU A 409 -17.05 -5.48 -16.24
CA GLU A 409 -16.32 -6.18 -15.21
C GLU A 409 -16.51 -5.52 -13.84
N LEU A 410 -16.45 -4.18 -13.79
CA LEU A 410 -16.69 -3.44 -12.55
C LEU A 410 -18.14 -3.62 -12.05
N LYS A 411 -19.10 -3.65 -12.99
CA LYS A 411 -20.49 -3.98 -12.66
C LYS A 411 -20.61 -5.39 -12.11
N THR A 412 -19.92 -6.38 -12.69
CA THR A 412 -19.91 -7.75 -12.19
C THR A 412 -19.38 -7.82 -10.75
N LEU A 413 -18.30 -7.09 -10.43
CA LEU A 413 -17.77 -7.00 -9.07
C LEU A 413 -18.77 -6.40 -8.08
N THR A 414 -19.40 -5.28 -8.44
CA THR A 414 -20.37 -4.62 -7.56
C THR A 414 -21.66 -5.43 -7.38
N ASP A 415 -22.16 -6.05 -8.45
CA ASP A 415 -23.32 -6.95 -8.40
C ASP A 415 -23.06 -8.17 -7.49
N ALA A 416 -21.85 -8.74 -7.56
CA ALA A 416 -21.46 -9.84 -6.68
C ALA A 416 -21.49 -9.43 -5.20
N ILE A 417 -21.01 -8.24 -4.87
CA ILE A 417 -21.06 -7.71 -3.50
C ILE A 417 -22.52 -7.51 -3.06
N VAL A 418 -23.31 -6.78 -3.84
CA VAL A 418 -24.73 -6.49 -3.52
C VAL A 418 -25.51 -7.79 -3.31
N LYS A 419 -25.33 -8.77 -4.21
CA LYS A 419 -26.01 -10.08 -4.12
C LYS A 419 -25.60 -10.86 -2.86
N THR A 420 -24.32 -10.84 -2.53
CA THR A 420 -23.79 -11.57 -1.37
C THR A 420 -24.22 -10.93 -0.08
N VAL A 421 -24.07 -9.61 0.07
CA VAL A 421 -24.48 -8.87 1.28
C VAL A 421 -25.99 -8.98 1.54
N ARG A 422 -26.79 -8.94 0.47
CA ARG A 422 -28.25 -9.15 0.58
C ARG A 422 -28.62 -10.51 1.17
N LYS A 423 -27.89 -11.56 0.80
CA LYS A 423 -28.12 -12.92 1.34
C LYS A 423 -27.71 -13.06 2.80
N MET A 424 -26.71 -12.31 3.25
CA MET A 424 -26.26 -12.31 4.66
C MET A 424 -27.27 -11.67 5.62
N LYS A 425 -28.30 -10.97 5.08
CA LYS A 425 -29.38 -10.35 5.85
C LYS A 425 -30.44 -11.37 6.31
N GLN A 426 -30.51 -12.53 5.66
CA GLN A 426 -31.50 -13.59 5.97
C GLN A 426 -30.93 -14.61 6.96
#